data_eb0f3bd63aad15b82deed956089a580c
#
_entry.id   eb0f3bd63aad15b82deed956089a580c
#
_cell.length_a   1.000
_cell.length_b   1.000
_cell.length_c   1.000
_cell.angle_alpha   90.00
_cell.angle_beta   90.00
_cell.angle_gamma   90.00
#
_symmetry.space_group_name_H-M   'P 1'
#
loop_
_entity.id
_entity.type
_entity.pdbx_description
1 polymer ?
#
loop_
_entity_poly.entity_id
_entity_poly.type
_entity_poly.pdbx_seq_one_letter_code
_entity_poly.pdbx_strand_id
1 'polypeptide(L)'
;MNTVGVVGMGYVGLTMAVALARKGFTVHGVDASPAVLAALSEGRAHLFEPGVEEGLAAFRGERLHVGRELPPDGVDAVMICVSTPTSPVTHAPELENLRAAARHVAARCGPDTLVIVRSTVPVGASRNVVLPELTGRWGARVRLAFAPERTIQGQALRELEELPQVVGGLDAASRDAAAALFSRVTRRIVPVGSLEAAELVKLVNNCHTDLIYSYGNEVALMAERWGLDPLEVIRAANLDYPRPDLAKPGYVGGGCLSKDPYILMSAARAVGYTPWLVGQARGLNEHLPLRVAERIVALIREARGSAEGARLAVLGWAYKGWPPTDDMRGAPIHVMLPIFRAAGLDLRGHDYLVAPDVIRGLGATPVSAEAAWDGADAVLVITNHPEYAKLDLPARLAVMHRPAVLFDSWRILDEDAARRAGVRYAGIGYG
;
A
#
# COMPACT_ATOMS: atom_id res chain seq x y z
N MET A 1 16.36 11.59 -24.99
CA MET A 1 15.01 11.11 -24.60
C MET A 1 14.25 12.29 -24.01
N ASN A 2 13.16 12.70 -24.65
CA ASN A 2 12.30 13.80 -24.22
C ASN A 2 10.83 13.39 -24.15
N THR A 3 10.45 12.30 -24.85
CA THR A 3 9.09 11.76 -24.89
C THR A 3 9.06 10.42 -24.16
N VAL A 4 8.12 10.27 -23.21
CA VAL A 4 7.97 9.06 -22.38
C VAL A 4 6.53 8.58 -22.38
N GLY A 5 6.31 7.32 -22.75
CA GLY A 5 5.05 6.63 -22.55
C GLY A 5 4.97 6.05 -21.12
N VAL A 6 3.81 6.15 -20.49
CA VAL A 6 3.53 5.47 -19.22
C VAL A 6 2.30 4.60 -19.40
N VAL A 7 2.47 3.28 -19.39
CA VAL A 7 1.40 2.30 -19.57
C VAL A 7 0.94 1.77 -18.22
N GLY A 8 -0.31 2.05 -17.89
CA GLY A 8 -0.91 1.88 -16.57
C GLY A 8 -0.81 3.17 -15.76
N MET A 9 -1.92 3.89 -15.66
CA MET A 9 -2.04 5.18 -14.95
C MET A 9 -2.60 5.00 -13.53
N GLY A 10 -2.37 3.84 -12.92
CA GLY A 10 -2.60 3.63 -11.49
C GLY A 10 -1.64 4.45 -10.63
N TYR A 11 -1.52 4.13 -9.34
CA TYR A 11 -0.71 4.91 -8.38
C TYR A 11 0.72 5.16 -8.88
N VAL A 12 1.44 4.10 -9.26
CA VAL A 12 2.85 4.19 -9.71
C VAL A 12 2.98 4.97 -11.01
N GLY A 13 2.08 4.71 -11.98
CA GLY A 13 2.16 5.37 -13.28
C GLY A 13 1.79 6.84 -13.24
N LEU A 14 0.74 7.20 -12.50
CA LEU A 14 0.29 8.58 -12.41
C LEU A 14 1.30 9.47 -11.68
N THR A 15 1.83 9.01 -10.53
CA THR A 15 2.87 9.76 -9.79
C THR A 15 4.13 9.93 -10.61
N MET A 16 4.56 8.88 -11.33
CA MET A 16 5.71 8.97 -12.24
C MET A 16 5.46 9.90 -13.42
N ALA A 17 4.26 9.86 -14.02
CA ALA A 17 3.91 10.74 -15.13
C ALA A 17 3.96 12.23 -14.74
N VAL A 18 3.42 12.57 -13.55
CA VAL A 18 3.52 13.94 -13.00
C VAL A 18 4.98 14.31 -12.70
N ALA A 19 5.76 13.42 -12.10
CA ALA A 19 7.18 13.67 -11.82
C ALA A 19 7.99 13.93 -13.10
N LEU A 20 7.78 13.14 -14.14
CA LEU A 20 8.43 13.31 -15.44
C LEU A 20 8.02 14.64 -16.10
N ALA A 21 6.73 14.99 -16.09
CA ALA A 21 6.25 16.27 -16.65
C ALA A 21 6.87 17.47 -15.91
N ARG A 22 7.01 17.41 -14.58
CA ARG A 22 7.74 18.41 -13.77
C ARG A 22 9.22 18.56 -14.19
N LYS A 23 9.85 17.47 -14.61
CA LYS A 23 11.27 17.48 -15.09
C LYS A 23 11.40 17.82 -16.57
N GLY A 24 10.32 18.23 -17.24
CA GLY A 24 10.33 18.74 -18.61
C GLY A 24 10.20 17.68 -19.71
N PHE A 25 9.78 16.46 -19.37
CA PHE A 25 9.43 15.44 -20.37
C PHE A 25 8.02 15.68 -20.92
N THR A 26 7.81 15.33 -22.19
CA THR A 26 6.47 15.12 -22.74
C THR A 26 6.05 13.69 -22.41
N VAL A 27 4.93 13.53 -21.69
CA VAL A 27 4.47 12.24 -21.16
C VAL A 27 3.16 11.83 -21.83
N HIS A 28 3.10 10.60 -22.31
CA HIS A 28 1.89 9.98 -22.87
C HIS A 28 1.42 8.87 -21.93
N GLY A 29 0.46 9.20 -21.05
CA GLY A 29 -0.16 8.24 -20.13
C GLY A 29 -1.22 7.40 -20.83
N VAL A 30 -1.13 6.08 -20.66
CA VAL A 30 -2.07 5.11 -21.26
C VAL A 30 -2.69 4.25 -20.17
N ASP A 31 -4.01 4.11 -20.22
CA ASP A 31 -4.74 3.19 -19.33
C ASP A 31 -5.87 2.48 -20.07
N ALA A 32 -6.16 1.26 -19.65
CA ALA A 32 -7.27 0.48 -20.19
C ALA A 32 -8.63 0.88 -19.61
N SER A 33 -8.65 1.48 -18.41
CA SER A 33 -9.86 1.88 -17.69
C SER A 33 -10.45 3.18 -18.25
N PRO A 34 -11.69 3.15 -18.81
CA PRO A 34 -12.36 4.37 -19.25
C PRO A 34 -12.60 5.37 -18.11
N ALA A 35 -12.85 4.86 -16.88
CA ALA A 35 -13.08 5.71 -15.72
C ALA A 35 -11.82 6.47 -15.29
N VAL A 36 -10.65 5.82 -15.31
CA VAL A 36 -9.36 6.46 -15.06
C VAL A 36 -9.09 7.55 -16.10
N LEU A 37 -9.25 7.23 -17.39
CA LEU A 37 -9.03 8.18 -18.46
C LEU A 37 -9.98 9.38 -18.41
N ALA A 38 -11.25 9.16 -18.09
CA ALA A 38 -12.24 10.24 -17.94
C ALA A 38 -11.82 11.20 -16.81
N ALA A 39 -11.50 10.67 -15.61
CA ALA A 39 -11.06 11.48 -14.49
C ALA A 39 -9.82 12.32 -14.82
N LEU A 40 -8.79 11.67 -15.40
CA LEU A 40 -7.56 12.37 -15.77
C LEU A 40 -7.75 13.40 -16.89
N SER A 41 -8.65 13.14 -17.84
CA SER A 41 -9.00 14.10 -18.90
C SER A 41 -9.71 15.33 -18.36
N GLU A 42 -10.41 15.22 -17.24
CA GLU A 42 -11.02 16.33 -16.54
C GLU A 42 -10.06 17.06 -15.58
N GLY A 43 -8.84 16.55 -15.42
CA GLY A 43 -7.82 17.08 -14.50
C GLY A 43 -8.02 16.65 -13.05
N ARG A 44 -8.83 15.60 -12.81
CA ARG A 44 -9.06 15.03 -11.48
C ARG A 44 -8.22 13.78 -11.29
N ALA A 45 -7.56 13.67 -10.15
CA ALA A 45 -6.90 12.43 -9.76
C ALA A 45 -7.95 11.41 -9.29
N HIS A 46 -7.78 10.14 -9.67
CA HIS A 46 -8.63 9.02 -9.23
C HIS A 46 -8.07 8.32 -8.00
N LEU A 47 -7.04 8.91 -7.37
CA LEU A 47 -6.36 8.43 -6.17
C LEU A 47 -5.84 9.64 -5.38
N PHE A 48 -5.69 9.45 -4.08
CA PHE A 48 -5.13 10.48 -3.21
C PHE A 48 -3.60 10.40 -3.16
N GLU A 49 -2.94 11.47 -3.62
CA GLU A 49 -1.49 11.68 -3.45
C GLU A 49 -1.20 13.19 -3.48
N PRO A 50 -0.57 13.75 -2.43
CA PRO A 50 -0.25 15.18 -2.39
C PRO A 50 0.55 15.64 -3.62
N GLY A 51 0.11 16.73 -4.25
CA GLY A 51 0.77 17.34 -5.40
C GLY A 51 0.45 16.73 -6.76
N VAL A 52 -0.36 15.66 -6.84
CA VAL A 52 -0.75 15.03 -8.11
C VAL A 52 -1.80 15.87 -8.83
N GLU A 53 -2.84 16.37 -8.15
CA GLU A 53 -3.86 17.20 -8.78
C GLU A 53 -3.29 18.52 -9.29
N GLU A 54 -2.41 19.16 -8.50
CA GLU A 54 -1.68 20.34 -8.92
C GLU A 54 -0.81 20.08 -10.16
N GLY A 55 -0.16 18.91 -10.20
CA GLY A 55 0.62 18.49 -11.37
C GLY A 55 -0.24 18.23 -12.61
N LEU A 56 -1.41 17.61 -12.45
CA LEU A 56 -2.39 17.45 -13.54
C LEU A 56 -2.88 18.80 -14.05
N ALA A 57 -3.24 19.71 -13.15
CA ALA A 57 -3.69 21.05 -13.53
C ALA A 57 -2.61 21.84 -14.29
N ALA A 58 -1.34 21.68 -13.89
CA ALA A 58 -0.22 22.40 -14.50
C ALA A 58 0.22 21.85 -15.86
N PHE A 59 0.14 20.53 -16.08
CA PHE A 59 0.80 19.89 -17.23
C PHE A 59 -0.15 19.21 -18.22
N ARG A 60 -1.42 19.01 -17.87
CA ARG A 60 -2.43 18.40 -18.74
C ARG A 60 -2.60 19.20 -20.04
N GLY A 61 -2.50 18.51 -21.17
CA GLY A 61 -2.61 19.12 -22.52
C GLY A 61 -1.34 19.78 -23.03
N GLU A 62 -0.38 20.11 -22.16
CA GLU A 62 0.92 20.67 -22.59
C GLU A 62 2.02 19.60 -22.62
N ARG A 63 2.29 19.01 -21.48
CA ARG A 63 3.35 17.98 -21.29
C ARG A 63 2.82 16.63 -20.84
N LEU A 64 1.60 16.56 -20.35
CA LEU A 64 0.95 15.33 -19.93
C LEU A 64 -0.32 15.09 -20.76
N HIS A 65 -0.24 14.11 -21.64
CA HIS A 65 -1.33 13.66 -22.49
C HIS A 65 -1.82 12.30 -22.01
N VAL A 66 -3.12 12.08 -21.98
CA VAL A 66 -3.71 10.79 -21.54
C VAL A 66 -4.59 10.20 -22.63
N GLY A 67 -4.56 8.89 -22.81
CA GLY A 67 -5.33 8.21 -23.83
C GLY A 67 -5.31 6.70 -23.70
N ARG A 68 -5.96 6.01 -24.63
CA ARG A 68 -5.98 4.53 -24.67
C ARG A 68 -4.75 3.93 -25.31
N GLU A 69 -4.02 4.70 -26.09
CA GLU A 69 -2.93 4.22 -26.93
C GLU A 69 -1.74 5.18 -26.87
N LEU A 70 -0.56 4.62 -27.02
CA LEU A 70 0.64 5.41 -27.27
C LEU A 70 0.55 6.12 -28.63
N PRO A 71 1.23 7.27 -28.81
CA PRO A 71 1.22 8.00 -30.09
C PRO A 71 1.73 7.11 -31.24
N PRO A 72 1.21 7.30 -32.47
CA PRO A 72 1.56 6.46 -33.60
C PRO A 72 3.03 6.55 -34.01
N ASP A 73 3.67 7.68 -33.74
CA ASP A 73 5.09 7.91 -34.03
C ASP A 73 6.03 7.33 -32.96
N GLY A 74 5.45 6.66 -31.94
CA GLY A 74 6.17 6.10 -30.82
C GLY A 74 6.68 7.15 -29.82
N VAL A 75 7.52 6.71 -28.91
CA VAL A 75 8.16 7.53 -27.86
C VAL A 75 9.60 7.07 -27.63
N ASP A 76 10.44 7.93 -27.06
CA ASP A 76 11.84 7.59 -26.76
C ASP A 76 11.98 6.46 -25.72
N ALA A 77 11.10 6.49 -24.71
CA ALA A 77 11.05 5.46 -23.67
C ALA A 77 9.61 5.14 -23.25
N VAL A 78 9.37 3.91 -22.80
CA VAL A 78 8.08 3.49 -22.21
C VAL A 78 8.31 2.91 -20.83
N MET A 79 7.52 3.35 -19.86
CA MET A 79 7.44 2.75 -18.51
C MET A 79 6.18 1.90 -18.39
N ILE A 80 6.33 0.62 -18.07
CA ILE A 80 5.21 -0.29 -17.81
C ILE A 80 4.93 -0.28 -16.30
N CYS A 81 3.77 0.25 -15.92
CA CYS A 81 3.34 0.49 -14.54
C CYS A 81 2.01 -0.21 -14.22
N VAL A 82 1.73 -1.33 -14.87
CA VAL A 82 0.48 -2.07 -14.71
C VAL A 82 0.45 -2.88 -13.41
N SER A 83 -0.76 -3.19 -12.92
CA SER A 83 -0.95 -4.03 -11.74
C SER A 83 -0.54 -5.48 -12.01
N THR A 84 -0.02 -6.13 -10.96
CA THR A 84 0.25 -7.57 -10.92
C THR A 84 -0.55 -8.15 -9.76
N PRO A 85 -1.84 -8.52 -9.98
CA PRO A 85 -2.64 -9.14 -8.95
C PRO A 85 -2.14 -10.54 -8.63
N THR A 86 -2.56 -11.07 -7.49
CA THR A 86 -2.37 -12.48 -7.12
C THR A 86 -3.72 -13.18 -7.04
N SER A 87 -3.78 -14.43 -7.45
CA SER A 87 -4.97 -15.26 -7.30
C SER A 87 -5.42 -15.31 -5.83
N PRO A 88 -6.68 -15.08 -5.51
CA PRO A 88 -7.17 -15.13 -4.13
C PRO A 88 -7.13 -16.55 -3.53
N VAL A 89 -7.02 -17.57 -4.36
CA VAL A 89 -7.02 -18.98 -3.94
C VAL A 89 -5.59 -19.55 -3.84
N THR A 90 -4.80 -19.36 -4.90
CA THR A 90 -3.46 -19.96 -4.99
C THR A 90 -2.34 -19.00 -4.60
N HIS A 91 -2.65 -17.71 -4.46
CA HIS A 91 -1.71 -16.61 -4.29
C HIS A 91 -0.65 -16.50 -5.40
N ALA A 92 -0.85 -17.21 -6.52
CA ALA A 92 0.04 -17.12 -7.67
C ALA A 92 -0.10 -15.74 -8.35
N PRO A 93 1.01 -15.12 -8.79
CA PRO A 93 0.95 -13.84 -9.50
C PRO A 93 0.32 -14.01 -10.88
N GLU A 94 -0.55 -13.07 -11.25
CA GLU A 94 -1.22 -13.01 -12.55
C GLU A 94 -0.49 -11.98 -13.44
N LEU A 95 0.09 -12.45 -14.55
CA LEU A 95 0.97 -11.64 -15.39
C LEU A 95 0.32 -11.17 -16.71
N GLU A 96 -0.97 -11.39 -16.88
CA GLU A 96 -1.65 -11.04 -18.15
C GLU A 96 -1.65 -9.53 -18.40
N ASN A 97 -1.82 -8.70 -17.36
CA ASN A 97 -1.70 -7.24 -17.53
C ASN A 97 -0.30 -6.82 -18.01
N LEU A 98 0.75 -7.46 -17.48
CA LEU A 98 2.12 -7.22 -17.90
C LEU A 98 2.33 -7.63 -19.36
N ARG A 99 1.81 -8.79 -19.76
CA ARG A 99 1.87 -9.31 -21.12
C ARG A 99 1.12 -8.41 -22.09
N ALA A 100 -0.10 -8.00 -21.74
CA ALA A 100 -0.91 -7.10 -22.56
C ALA A 100 -0.25 -5.74 -22.75
N ALA A 101 0.35 -5.18 -21.71
CA ALA A 101 1.13 -3.93 -21.78
C ALA A 101 2.34 -4.08 -22.70
N ALA A 102 3.09 -5.19 -22.60
CA ALA A 102 4.24 -5.47 -23.47
C ALA A 102 3.81 -5.60 -24.96
N ARG A 103 2.70 -6.29 -25.24
CA ARG A 103 2.11 -6.36 -26.60
C ARG A 103 1.70 -5.01 -27.12
N HIS A 104 1.07 -4.17 -26.28
CA HIS A 104 0.69 -2.82 -26.67
C HIS A 104 1.93 -1.98 -27.05
N VAL A 105 2.98 -2.03 -26.23
CA VAL A 105 4.26 -1.36 -26.51
C VAL A 105 4.88 -1.88 -27.79
N ALA A 106 4.96 -3.20 -27.97
CA ALA A 106 5.50 -3.82 -29.18
C ALA A 106 4.75 -3.38 -30.45
N ALA A 107 3.43 -3.18 -30.37
CA ALA A 107 2.59 -2.78 -31.48
C ALA A 107 2.72 -1.29 -31.86
N ARG A 108 3.02 -0.41 -30.88
CA ARG A 108 2.98 1.05 -31.03
C ARG A 108 4.37 1.71 -31.11
N CYS A 109 5.41 1.01 -30.67
CA CYS A 109 6.77 1.51 -30.64
C CYS A 109 7.69 0.66 -31.53
N GLY A 110 8.95 1.02 -31.59
CA GLY A 110 9.98 0.32 -32.36
C GLY A 110 11.18 -0.10 -31.50
N PRO A 111 12.16 -0.80 -32.12
CA PRO A 111 13.29 -1.39 -31.41
C PRO A 111 14.26 -0.37 -30.79
N ASP A 112 14.17 0.89 -31.16
CA ASP A 112 14.98 1.97 -30.58
C ASP A 112 14.36 2.53 -29.29
N THR A 113 13.08 2.22 -28.98
CA THR A 113 12.41 2.61 -27.77
C THR A 113 13.00 1.87 -26.58
N LEU A 114 13.36 2.60 -25.52
CA LEU A 114 13.74 2.01 -24.25
C LEU A 114 12.51 1.58 -23.46
N VAL A 115 12.35 0.29 -23.22
CA VAL A 115 11.26 -0.24 -22.39
C VAL A 115 11.74 -0.44 -20.96
N ILE A 116 11.04 0.14 -19.99
CA ILE A 116 11.35 0.08 -18.57
C ILE A 116 10.17 -0.56 -17.83
N VAL A 117 10.37 -1.70 -17.20
CA VAL A 117 9.36 -2.30 -16.34
C VAL A 117 9.49 -1.69 -14.93
N ARG A 118 8.39 -1.12 -14.41
CA ARG A 118 8.29 -0.59 -13.05
C ARG A 118 7.29 -1.37 -12.19
N SER A 119 6.43 -2.16 -12.82
CA SER A 119 5.50 -3.07 -12.11
C SER A 119 6.26 -4.00 -11.17
N THR A 120 5.71 -4.28 -9.99
CA THR A 120 6.24 -5.33 -9.13
C THR A 120 5.91 -6.68 -9.73
N VAL A 121 6.91 -7.47 -10.05
CA VAL A 121 6.77 -8.73 -10.77
C VAL A 121 7.61 -9.83 -10.12
N PRO A 122 7.32 -11.12 -10.35
CA PRO A 122 8.22 -12.21 -9.99
C PRO A 122 9.59 -12.07 -10.64
N VAL A 123 10.63 -12.53 -9.97
CA VAL A 123 11.99 -12.54 -10.52
C VAL A 123 12.02 -13.32 -11.83
N GLY A 124 12.57 -12.71 -12.87
CA GLY A 124 12.64 -13.25 -14.23
C GLY A 124 11.45 -12.84 -15.12
N ALA A 125 10.42 -12.15 -14.62
CA ALA A 125 9.24 -11.81 -15.43
C ALA A 125 9.55 -10.84 -16.56
N SER A 126 10.44 -9.87 -16.39
CA SER A 126 10.84 -8.98 -17.50
C SER A 126 11.48 -9.77 -18.64
N ARG A 127 12.31 -10.75 -18.32
CA ARG A 127 12.95 -11.61 -19.34
C ARG A 127 12.00 -12.62 -19.95
N ASN A 128 11.14 -13.26 -19.14
CA ASN A 128 10.35 -14.42 -19.58
C ASN A 128 8.95 -14.05 -20.08
N VAL A 129 8.46 -12.82 -19.79
CA VAL A 129 7.13 -12.37 -20.19
C VAL A 129 7.22 -11.15 -21.11
N VAL A 130 7.99 -10.10 -20.73
CA VAL A 130 8.05 -8.87 -21.53
C VAL A 130 8.95 -9.02 -22.76
N LEU A 131 10.17 -9.53 -22.57
CA LEU A 131 11.14 -9.66 -23.66
C LEU A 131 10.62 -10.48 -24.85
N PRO A 132 9.93 -11.64 -24.68
CA PRO A 132 9.38 -12.39 -25.82
C PRO A 132 8.35 -11.60 -26.65
N GLU A 133 7.48 -10.82 -26.00
CA GLU A 133 6.48 -10.01 -26.72
C GLU A 133 7.15 -8.90 -27.55
N LEU A 134 8.25 -8.32 -27.05
CA LEU A 134 9.01 -7.32 -27.79
C LEU A 134 9.83 -7.94 -28.91
N THR A 135 10.55 -9.03 -28.65
CA THR A 135 11.41 -9.70 -29.64
C THR A 135 10.60 -10.32 -30.76
N GLY A 136 9.40 -10.83 -30.48
CA GLY A 136 8.49 -11.37 -31.49
C GLY A 136 8.12 -10.35 -32.58
N ARG A 137 8.16 -9.06 -32.29
CA ARG A 137 7.86 -7.99 -33.23
C ARG A 137 9.08 -7.21 -33.70
N TRP A 138 10.07 -6.98 -32.84
CA TRP A 138 11.24 -6.14 -33.12
C TRP A 138 12.51 -6.93 -33.44
N GLY A 139 12.47 -8.26 -33.36
CA GLY A 139 13.65 -9.11 -33.46
C GLY A 139 14.58 -8.95 -32.26
N ALA A 140 15.88 -9.21 -32.45
CA ALA A 140 16.86 -9.22 -31.37
C ALA A 140 17.23 -7.83 -30.81
N ARG A 141 16.87 -6.74 -31.48
CA ARG A 141 17.18 -5.39 -31.02
C ARG A 141 16.11 -4.90 -30.04
N VAL A 142 16.27 -5.24 -28.77
CA VAL A 142 15.38 -4.79 -27.69
C VAL A 142 16.19 -4.11 -26.62
N ARG A 143 15.78 -2.91 -26.23
CA ARG A 143 16.31 -2.15 -25.09
C ARG A 143 15.37 -2.29 -23.92
N LEU A 144 15.71 -3.17 -22.97
CA LEU A 144 14.84 -3.49 -21.82
C LEU A 144 15.58 -3.25 -20.51
N ALA A 145 14.93 -2.53 -19.60
CA ALA A 145 15.40 -2.28 -18.24
C ALA A 145 14.31 -2.58 -17.20
N PHE A 146 14.71 -2.76 -15.98
CA PHE A 146 13.84 -2.82 -14.80
C PHE A 146 14.24 -1.74 -13.81
N ALA A 147 13.26 -0.95 -13.38
CA ALA A 147 13.48 0.14 -12.42
C ALA A 147 12.33 0.18 -11.40
N PRO A 148 12.47 -0.52 -10.25
CA PRO A 148 11.39 -0.68 -9.30
C PRO A 148 10.93 0.64 -8.67
N GLU A 149 9.61 0.73 -8.42
CA GLU A 149 9.05 1.75 -7.56
C GLU A 149 9.25 1.37 -6.09
N ARG A 150 9.74 2.33 -5.27
CA ARG A 150 10.02 2.10 -3.85
C ARG A 150 9.47 3.19 -2.92
N THR A 151 8.62 4.09 -3.47
CA THR A 151 8.03 5.17 -2.70
C THR A 151 6.87 4.69 -1.83
N ILE A 152 6.54 5.49 -0.80
CA ILE A 152 5.38 5.28 0.05
C ILE A 152 4.23 6.21 -0.35
N GLN A 153 3.01 5.69 -0.35
CA GLN A 153 1.81 6.49 -0.58
C GLN A 153 1.68 7.64 0.42
N GLY A 154 1.35 8.83 -0.08
CA GLY A 154 1.29 10.07 0.66
C GLY A 154 2.59 10.88 0.65
N GLN A 155 3.68 10.34 0.07
CA GLN A 155 4.98 11.02 -0.09
C GLN A 155 5.66 10.72 -1.42
N ALA A 156 4.96 10.10 -2.38
CA ALA A 156 5.57 9.54 -3.57
C ALA A 156 6.32 10.56 -4.42
N LEU A 157 5.73 11.73 -4.69
CA LEU A 157 6.37 12.75 -5.52
C LEU A 157 7.68 13.27 -4.91
N ARG A 158 7.75 13.41 -3.58
CA ARG A 158 8.98 13.79 -2.88
C ARG A 158 10.01 12.66 -2.95
N GLU A 159 9.58 11.44 -2.62
CA GLU A 159 10.48 10.30 -2.56
C GLU A 159 11.00 9.86 -3.94
N LEU A 160 10.28 10.12 -5.02
CA LEU A 160 10.79 9.94 -6.39
C LEU A 160 12.04 10.78 -6.67
N GLU A 161 12.17 11.95 -6.03
CA GLU A 161 13.34 12.81 -6.18
C GLU A 161 14.45 12.49 -5.17
N GLU A 162 14.09 12.07 -3.96
CA GLU A 162 15.02 11.87 -2.83
C GLU A 162 15.62 10.46 -2.78
N LEU A 163 14.81 9.43 -3.04
CA LEU A 163 15.25 8.05 -2.91
C LEU A 163 16.18 7.64 -4.08
N PRO A 164 17.20 6.82 -3.81
CA PRO A 164 18.03 6.25 -4.86
C PRO A 164 17.21 5.35 -5.78
N GLN A 165 17.27 5.55 -7.08
CA GLN A 165 16.63 4.69 -8.07
C GLN A 165 17.52 3.50 -8.42
N VAL A 166 17.06 2.29 -8.14
CA VAL A 166 17.71 1.05 -8.59
C VAL A 166 17.37 0.83 -10.06
N VAL A 167 18.38 0.42 -10.86
CA VAL A 167 18.20 0.16 -12.29
C VAL A 167 18.98 -1.10 -12.68
N GLY A 168 18.28 -2.10 -13.24
CA GLY A 168 18.86 -3.27 -13.91
C GLY A 168 18.55 -3.23 -15.42
N GLY A 169 19.34 -3.88 -16.24
CA GLY A 169 19.13 -3.93 -17.67
C GLY A 169 19.26 -5.34 -18.26
N LEU A 170 18.68 -5.54 -19.44
CA LEU A 170 18.91 -6.73 -20.26
C LEU A 170 20.40 -6.85 -20.62
N ASP A 171 21.01 -5.70 -20.87
CA ASP A 171 22.44 -5.49 -21.08
C ASP A 171 22.89 -4.16 -20.49
N ALA A 172 24.19 -3.86 -20.57
CA ALA A 172 24.76 -2.62 -20.05
C ALA A 172 24.17 -1.37 -20.73
N ALA A 173 23.95 -1.43 -22.05
CA ALA A 173 23.44 -0.29 -22.82
C ALA A 173 21.99 0.06 -22.39
N SER A 174 21.14 -0.94 -22.19
CA SER A 174 19.77 -0.77 -21.69
C SER A 174 19.75 -0.21 -20.28
N ARG A 175 20.60 -0.74 -19.38
CA ARG A 175 20.75 -0.25 -18.01
C ARG A 175 21.20 1.22 -17.99
N ASP A 176 22.24 1.55 -18.74
CA ASP A 176 22.85 2.88 -18.73
C ASP A 176 21.90 3.94 -19.37
N ALA A 177 21.12 3.54 -20.38
CA ALA A 177 20.07 4.38 -20.95
C ALA A 177 18.95 4.68 -19.94
N ALA A 178 18.51 3.67 -19.17
CA ALA A 178 17.52 3.87 -18.12
C ALA A 178 18.10 4.72 -16.97
N ALA A 179 19.35 4.48 -16.58
CA ALA A 179 20.06 5.30 -15.59
C ALA A 179 20.12 6.77 -16.00
N ALA A 180 20.44 7.05 -17.27
CA ALA A 180 20.47 8.41 -17.82
C ALA A 180 19.10 9.09 -17.82
N LEU A 181 17.99 8.35 -18.04
CA LEU A 181 16.65 8.89 -17.93
C LEU A 181 16.33 9.24 -16.48
N PHE A 182 16.54 8.31 -15.54
CA PHE A 182 16.22 8.53 -14.13
C PHE A 182 17.13 9.57 -13.45
N SER A 183 18.35 9.81 -13.93
CA SER A 183 19.23 10.87 -13.39
C SER A 183 18.66 12.29 -13.54
N ARG A 184 17.65 12.46 -14.42
CA ARG A 184 16.88 13.72 -14.54
C ARG A 184 15.75 13.80 -13.50
N VAL A 185 15.37 12.69 -12.85
CA VAL A 185 14.29 12.62 -11.86
C VAL A 185 14.85 12.61 -10.45
N THR A 186 15.81 11.74 -10.17
CA THR A 186 16.41 11.56 -8.83
C THR A 186 17.92 11.85 -8.86
N ARG A 187 18.43 12.23 -7.68
CA ARG A 187 19.86 12.59 -7.50
C ARG A 187 20.79 11.37 -7.51
N ARG A 188 20.30 10.17 -7.26
CA ARG A 188 21.12 8.98 -7.06
C ARG A 188 20.60 7.76 -7.78
N ILE A 189 21.44 7.18 -8.64
CA ILE A 189 21.16 5.94 -9.34
C ILE A 189 21.99 4.82 -8.72
N VAL A 190 21.39 3.65 -8.58
CA VAL A 190 22.04 2.42 -8.10
C VAL A 190 21.93 1.37 -9.21
N PRO A 191 22.92 1.25 -10.12
CA PRO A 191 22.91 0.22 -11.13
C PRO A 191 23.14 -1.15 -10.50
N VAL A 192 22.43 -2.16 -10.99
CA VAL A 192 22.60 -3.57 -10.62
C VAL A 192 22.88 -4.43 -11.87
N GLY A 193 23.38 -5.64 -11.65
CA GLY A 193 23.95 -6.45 -12.73
C GLY A 193 22.96 -7.03 -13.74
N SER A 194 21.66 -7.12 -13.42
CA SER A 194 20.66 -7.72 -14.32
C SER A 194 19.24 -7.22 -14.03
N LEU A 195 18.29 -7.56 -14.89
CA LEU A 195 16.86 -7.37 -14.68
C LEU A 195 16.42 -8.06 -13.40
N GLU A 196 16.81 -9.32 -13.22
CA GLU A 196 16.43 -10.17 -12.11
C GLU A 196 16.92 -9.62 -10.76
N ALA A 197 18.12 -9.06 -10.72
CA ALA A 197 18.64 -8.40 -9.51
C ALA A 197 17.78 -7.20 -9.12
N ALA A 198 17.36 -6.37 -10.08
CA ALA A 198 16.52 -5.22 -9.81
C ALA A 198 15.09 -5.63 -9.39
N GLU A 199 14.52 -6.68 -10.00
CA GLU A 199 13.23 -7.25 -9.62
C GLU A 199 13.27 -7.77 -8.18
N LEU A 200 14.34 -8.51 -7.83
CA LEU A 200 14.52 -9.05 -6.47
C LEU A 200 14.65 -7.95 -5.42
N VAL A 201 15.36 -6.85 -5.71
CA VAL A 201 15.50 -5.72 -4.78
C VAL A 201 14.14 -5.21 -4.29
N LYS A 202 13.16 -5.07 -5.19
CA LYS A 202 11.81 -4.62 -4.79
C LYS A 202 11.15 -5.59 -3.84
N LEU A 203 11.18 -6.87 -4.16
CA LEU A 203 10.53 -7.92 -3.38
C LEU A 203 11.16 -8.09 -2.00
N VAL A 204 12.50 -8.07 -1.91
CA VAL A 204 13.17 -8.20 -0.60
C VAL A 204 12.95 -6.99 0.29
N ASN A 205 12.87 -5.76 -0.26
CA ASN A 205 12.54 -4.59 0.52
C ASN A 205 11.14 -4.72 1.17
N ASN A 206 10.13 -5.11 0.39
CA ASN A 206 8.77 -5.24 0.89
C ASN A 206 8.62 -6.42 1.85
N CYS A 207 9.25 -7.57 1.55
CA CYS A 207 9.23 -8.72 2.45
C CYS A 207 9.98 -8.44 3.76
N HIS A 208 11.07 -7.67 3.73
CA HIS A 208 11.76 -7.23 4.95
C HIS A 208 10.85 -6.35 5.81
N THR A 209 10.13 -5.41 5.20
CA THR A 209 9.15 -4.59 5.93
C THR A 209 8.05 -5.45 6.57
N ASP A 210 7.50 -6.41 5.82
CA ASP A 210 6.51 -7.35 6.34
C ASP A 210 7.04 -8.17 7.53
N LEU A 211 8.31 -8.61 7.44
CA LEU A 211 8.99 -9.39 8.48
C LEU A 211 9.21 -8.59 9.77
N ILE A 212 9.74 -7.37 9.69
CA ILE A 212 10.01 -6.57 10.89
C ILE A 212 8.73 -6.20 11.64
N TYR A 213 7.65 -5.91 10.92
CA TYR A 213 6.33 -5.68 11.53
C TYR A 213 5.77 -6.96 12.15
N SER A 214 5.91 -8.12 11.48
CA SER A 214 5.45 -9.40 12.04
C SER A 214 6.15 -9.72 13.35
N TYR A 215 7.44 -9.46 13.46
CA TYR A 215 8.17 -9.68 14.71
C TYR A 215 7.70 -8.76 15.84
N GLY A 216 7.45 -7.49 15.56
CA GLY A 216 6.86 -6.56 16.54
C GLY A 216 5.47 -7.00 17.00
N ASN A 217 4.65 -7.52 16.07
CA ASN A 217 3.34 -8.08 16.38
C ASN A 217 3.45 -9.35 17.24
N GLU A 218 4.40 -10.24 16.93
CA GLU A 218 4.64 -11.45 17.72
C GLU A 218 5.08 -11.12 19.16
N VAL A 219 5.98 -10.14 19.32
CA VAL A 219 6.38 -9.63 20.65
C VAL A 219 5.18 -9.14 21.44
N ALA A 220 4.26 -8.41 20.80
CA ALA A 220 3.04 -7.93 21.47
C ALA A 220 2.13 -9.08 21.91
N LEU A 221 1.93 -10.09 21.04
CA LEU A 221 1.11 -11.25 21.37
C LEU A 221 1.71 -12.11 22.50
N MET A 222 3.03 -12.18 22.60
CA MET A 222 3.71 -12.84 23.71
C MET A 222 3.60 -12.02 25.00
N ALA A 223 3.86 -10.72 24.94
CA ALA A 223 3.78 -9.82 26.09
C ALA A 223 2.38 -9.87 26.74
N GLU A 224 1.31 -9.90 25.93
CA GLU A 224 -0.08 -10.08 26.39
C GLU A 224 -0.24 -11.30 27.31
N ARG A 225 0.42 -12.43 26.96
CA ARG A 225 0.31 -13.67 27.74
C ARG A 225 0.96 -13.59 29.12
N TRP A 226 1.94 -12.71 29.27
CA TRP A 226 2.61 -12.44 30.55
C TRP A 226 2.03 -11.24 31.30
N GLY A 227 1.00 -10.56 30.74
CA GLY A 227 0.42 -9.36 31.33
C GLY A 227 1.37 -8.15 31.28
N LEU A 228 2.30 -8.12 30.30
CA LEU A 228 3.27 -7.05 30.12
C LEU A 228 2.79 -6.04 29.07
N ASP A 229 3.20 -4.78 29.21
CA ASP A 229 2.98 -3.77 28.18
C ASP A 229 4.00 -3.95 27.02
N PRO A 230 3.55 -4.32 25.80
CA PRO A 230 4.44 -4.54 24.67
C PRO A 230 5.19 -3.28 24.24
N LEU A 231 4.60 -2.08 24.40
CA LEU A 231 5.27 -0.83 24.03
C LEU A 231 6.36 -0.46 25.03
N GLU A 232 6.19 -0.79 26.31
CA GLU A 232 7.26 -0.65 27.31
C GLU A 232 8.44 -1.56 26.95
N VAL A 233 8.16 -2.83 26.67
CA VAL A 233 9.17 -3.84 26.30
C VAL A 233 9.92 -3.40 25.03
N ILE A 234 9.20 -3.03 23.98
CA ILE A 234 9.80 -2.62 22.69
C ILE A 234 10.63 -1.35 22.88
N ARG A 235 10.13 -0.36 23.61
CA ARG A 235 10.86 0.88 23.88
C ARG A 235 12.16 0.63 24.63
N ALA A 236 12.11 -0.20 25.66
CA ALA A 236 13.29 -0.54 26.44
C ALA A 236 14.30 -1.36 25.63
N ALA A 237 13.83 -2.26 24.78
CA ALA A 237 14.69 -3.06 23.90
C ALA A 237 15.41 -2.22 22.83
N ASN A 238 14.78 -1.14 22.35
CA ASN A 238 15.32 -0.26 21.33
C ASN A 238 16.21 0.86 21.89
N LEU A 239 16.06 1.22 23.17
CA LEU A 239 16.71 2.39 23.75
C LEU A 239 18.23 2.21 23.76
N ASP A 240 18.92 3.07 23.00
CA ASP A 240 20.39 3.14 22.88
C ASP A 240 21.06 1.80 22.54
N TYR A 241 20.32 0.85 21.95
CA TYR A 241 20.82 -0.45 21.57
C TYR A 241 21.21 -0.47 20.08
N PRO A 242 22.48 -0.73 19.72
CA PRO A 242 23.00 -0.56 18.36
C PRO A 242 22.65 -1.75 17.42
N ARG A 243 21.46 -2.31 17.54
CA ARG A 243 20.90 -3.36 16.68
C ARG A 243 19.66 -2.82 15.96
N PRO A 244 19.06 -3.60 15.03
CA PRO A 244 17.86 -3.19 14.37
C PRO A 244 16.75 -2.82 15.36
N ASP A 245 16.05 -1.73 15.06
CA ASP A 245 14.93 -1.21 15.83
C ASP A 245 13.71 -2.11 15.70
N LEU A 246 13.10 -2.52 16.82
CA LEU A 246 11.88 -3.32 16.82
C LEU A 246 10.69 -2.46 16.42
N ALA A 247 9.89 -2.94 15.47
CA ALA A 247 8.68 -2.25 15.06
C ALA A 247 7.62 -2.29 16.16
N LYS A 248 6.86 -1.19 16.29
CA LYS A 248 5.65 -1.17 17.12
C LYS A 248 4.61 -2.10 16.51
N PRO A 249 3.77 -2.76 17.34
CA PRO A 249 2.66 -3.57 16.87
C PRO A 249 1.72 -2.76 16.00
N GLY A 250 1.16 -3.38 14.95
CA GLY A 250 0.22 -2.73 14.06
C GLY A 250 -0.16 -3.60 12.88
N TYR A 251 -1.17 -3.16 12.14
CA TYR A 251 -1.63 -3.87 10.96
C TYR A 251 -0.70 -3.67 9.77
N VAL A 252 -0.53 -4.73 8.99
CA VAL A 252 0.31 -4.74 7.80
C VAL A 252 -0.53 -5.09 6.59
N GLY A 253 -0.87 -4.07 5.81
CA GLY A 253 -1.79 -4.16 4.67
C GLY A 253 -1.33 -3.33 3.47
N GLY A 254 -2.29 -2.87 2.70
CA GLY A 254 -2.06 -2.10 1.49
C GLY A 254 -1.85 -2.96 0.24
N GLY A 255 -1.87 -2.31 -0.92
CA GLY A 255 -1.75 -3.00 -2.22
C GLY A 255 -0.40 -3.65 -2.50
N CYS A 256 0.61 -3.47 -1.62
CA CYS A 256 1.95 -4.03 -1.78
C CYS A 256 2.24 -5.13 -0.75
N LEU A 257 2.25 -4.81 0.55
CA LEU A 257 2.68 -5.78 1.57
C LEU A 257 1.74 -6.99 1.69
N SER A 258 0.49 -6.86 1.29
CA SER A 258 -0.46 -7.97 1.26
C SER A 258 -0.19 -9.01 0.16
N LYS A 259 0.57 -8.67 -0.91
CA LYS A 259 0.79 -9.56 -2.07
C LYS A 259 2.26 -9.82 -2.43
N ASP A 260 3.16 -8.87 -2.20
CA ASP A 260 4.55 -8.97 -2.64
C ASP A 260 5.31 -10.14 -1.96
N PRO A 261 5.03 -10.51 -0.69
CA PRO A 261 5.54 -11.75 -0.11
C PRO A 261 5.14 -13.00 -0.89
N TYR A 262 3.90 -13.07 -1.38
CA TYR A 262 3.44 -14.20 -2.20
C TYR A 262 4.11 -14.23 -3.57
N ILE A 263 4.35 -13.06 -4.19
CA ILE A 263 5.10 -12.96 -5.45
C ILE A 263 6.54 -13.48 -5.26
N LEU A 264 7.21 -13.10 -4.16
CA LEU A 264 8.55 -13.60 -3.84
C LEU A 264 8.56 -15.10 -3.58
N MET A 265 7.60 -15.60 -2.77
CA MET A 265 7.49 -17.03 -2.50
C MET A 265 7.23 -17.85 -3.77
N SER A 266 6.39 -17.34 -4.68
CA SER A 266 6.12 -17.99 -5.96
C SER A 266 7.39 -18.07 -6.83
N ALA A 267 8.13 -16.97 -6.96
CA ALA A 267 9.38 -16.92 -7.72
C ALA A 267 10.46 -17.87 -7.14
N ALA A 268 10.60 -17.89 -5.81
CA ALA A 268 11.57 -18.78 -5.14
C ALA A 268 11.23 -20.27 -5.30
N ARG A 269 9.94 -20.62 -5.18
CA ARG A 269 9.47 -22.00 -5.40
C ARG A 269 9.74 -22.49 -6.82
N ALA A 270 9.63 -21.60 -7.81
CA ALA A 270 9.91 -21.93 -9.20
C ALA A 270 11.37 -22.35 -9.46
N VAL A 271 12.30 -21.95 -8.57
CA VAL A 271 13.71 -22.36 -8.60
C VAL A 271 14.06 -23.37 -7.49
N GLY A 272 13.06 -24.01 -6.88
CA GLY A 272 13.24 -25.09 -5.91
C GLY A 272 13.50 -24.65 -4.47
N TYR A 273 13.29 -23.37 -4.11
CA TYR A 273 13.48 -22.88 -2.75
C TYR A 273 12.16 -22.46 -2.09
N THR A 274 11.91 -22.94 -0.86
CA THR A 274 10.75 -22.53 -0.07
C THR A 274 11.18 -21.49 0.98
N PRO A 275 10.74 -20.21 0.87
CA PRO A 275 11.06 -19.18 1.86
C PRO A 275 10.26 -19.39 3.16
N TRP A 276 10.93 -19.84 4.23
CA TRP A 276 10.28 -20.12 5.52
C TRP A 276 9.84 -18.84 6.24
N LEU A 277 10.76 -17.89 6.45
CA LEU A 277 10.49 -16.67 7.23
C LEU A 277 9.40 -15.80 6.58
N VAL A 278 9.44 -15.64 5.27
CA VAL A 278 8.48 -14.81 4.52
C VAL A 278 7.05 -15.34 4.68
N GLY A 279 6.87 -16.66 4.61
CA GLY A 279 5.56 -17.30 4.77
C GLY A 279 5.00 -17.17 6.17
N GLN A 280 5.83 -17.39 7.21
CA GLN A 280 5.41 -17.27 8.60
C GLN A 280 5.07 -15.82 8.97
N ALA A 281 5.92 -14.86 8.57
CA ALA A 281 5.67 -13.44 8.79
C ALA A 281 4.35 -12.98 8.17
N ARG A 282 4.11 -13.35 6.90
CA ARG A 282 2.85 -12.99 6.22
C ARG A 282 1.64 -13.59 6.91
N GLY A 283 1.71 -14.88 7.28
CA GLY A 283 0.63 -15.56 7.99
C GLY A 283 0.29 -14.89 9.32
N LEU A 284 1.29 -14.49 10.11
CA LEU A 284 1.07 -13.78 11.37
C LEU A 284 0.37 -12.42 11.14
N ASN A 285 0.84 -11.64 10.18
CA ASN A 285 0.27 -10.32 9.86
C ASN A 285 -1.16 -10.41 9.32
N GLU A 286 -1.52 -11.46 8.59
CA GLU A 286 -2.89 -11.73 8.13
C GLU A 286 -3.82 -12.18 9.25
N HIS A 287 -3.26 -12.87 10.25
CA HIS A 287 -4.03 -13.37 11.38
C HIS A 287 -4.32 -12.29 12.45
N LEU A 288 -3.45 -11.28 12.56
CA LEU A 288 -3.57 -10.25 13.59
C LEU A 288 -4.91 -9.50 13.57
N PRO A 289 -5.45 -9.02 12.41
CA PRO A 289 -6.75 -8.34 12.40
C PRO A 289 -7.90 -9.23 12.87
N LEU A 290 -7.86 -10.53 12.55
CA LEU A 290 -8.87 -11.50 13.00
C LEU A 290 -8.88 -11.62 14.53
N ARG A 291 -7.70 -11.78 15.14
CA ARG A 291 -7.54 -11.83 16.59
C ARG A 291 -8.04 -10.56 17.27
N VAL A 292 -7.73 -9.39 16.70
CA VAL A 292 -8.21 -8.11 17.25
C VAL A 292 -9.73 -8.03 17.19
N ALA A 293 -10.35 -8.43 16.08
CA ALA A 293 -11.80 -8.43 15.96
C ALA A 293 -12.46 -9.36 16.99
N GLU A 294 -11.94 -10.57 17.16
CA GLU A 294 -12.40 -11.52 18.18
C GLU A 294 -12.23 -10.95 19.61
N ARG A 295 -11.10 -10.30 19.90
CA ARG A 295 -10.83 -9.68 21.20
C ARG A 295 -11.80 -8.55 21.51
N ILE A 296 -12.11 -7.68 20.55
CA ILE A 296 -13.09 -6.60 20.71
C ILE A 296 -14.47 -7.17 21.03
N VAL A 297 -14.92 -8.18 20.28
CA VAL A 297 -16.21 -8.84 20.54
C VAL A 297 -16.24 -9.45 21.95
N ALA A 298 -15.14 -10.07 22.38
CA ALA A 298 -15.02 -10.62 23.74
C ALA A 298 -15.10 -9.50 24.80
N LEU A 299 -14.37 -8.39 24.63
CA LEU A 299 -14.41 -7.25 25.53
C LEU A 299 -15.81 -6.63 25.66
N ILE A 300 -16.55 -6.51 24.55
CA ILE A 300 -17.94 -6.05 24.53
C ILE A 300 -18.83 -7.02 25.32
N ARG A 301 -18.68 -8.33 25.12
CA ARG A 301 -19.44 -9.35 25.87
C ARG A 301 -19.11 -9.31 27.35
N GLU A 302 -17.85 -9.17 27.72
CA GLU A 302 -17.42 -9.03 29.11
C GLU A 302 -18.06 -7.78 29.79
N ALA A 303 -18.12 -6.66 29.05
CA ALA A 303 -18.66 -5.41 29.56
C ALA A 303 -20.21 -5.43 29.68
N ARG A 304 -20.91 -5.94 28.66
CA ARG A 304 -22.38 -5.83 28.53
C ARG A 304 -23.14 -7.13 28.76
N GLY A 305 -22.46 -8.26 28.86
CA GLY A 305 -23.10 -9.60 28.90
C GLY A 305 -23.42 -10.15 27.48
N SER A 306 -23.57 -9.29 26.47
CA SER A 306 -23.85 -9.66 25.09
C SER A 306 -23.20 -8.67 24.12
N ALA A 307 -22.79 -9.16 22.95
CA ALA A 307 -22.36 -8.32 21.84
C ALA A 307 -23.53 -7.92 20.93
N GLU A 308 -24.62 -8.68 20.94
CA GLU A 308 -25.79 -8.44 20.07
C GLU A 308 -26.37 -7.04 20.27
N GLY A 309 -26.54 -6.31 19.19
CA GLY A 309 -27.04 -4.93 19.18
C GLY A 309 -26.10 -3.90 19.79
N ALA A 310 -24.86 -4.28 20.20
CA ALA A 310 -23.88 -3.34 20.71
C ALA A 310 -23.39 -2.42 19.58
N ARG A 311 -23.28 -1.12 19.89
CA ARG A 311 -22.79 -0.12 18.96
C ARG A 311 -21.27 -0.07 18.97
N LEU A 312 -20.65 -0.51 17.86
CA LEU A 312 -19.21 -0.40 17.62
C LEU A 312 -18.93 0.73 16.63
N ALA A 313 -18.22 1.76 17.08
CA ALA A 313 -17.67 2.79 16.20
C ALA A 313 -16.26 2.42 15.75
N VAL A 314 -16.00 2.45 14.46
CA VAL A 314 -14.70 2.15 13.83
C VAL A 314 -14.11 3.43 13.27
N LEU A 315 -12.95 3.83 13.78
CA LEU A 315 -12.20 5.01 13.37
C LEU A 315 -10.98 4.59 12.53
N GLY A 316 -10.96 5.02 11.29
CA GLY A 316 -9.94 4.65 10.30
C GLY A 316 -10.34 3.40 9.50
N TRP A 317 -10.55 3.57 8.19
CA TRP A 317 -10.99 2.50 7.29
C TRP A 317 -9.93 2.14 6.26
N ALA A 318 -9.05 3.11 5.88
CA ALA A 318 -7.92 2.84 5.01
C ALA A 318 -6.94 1.83 5.63
N TYR A 319 -6.01 1.29 4.83
CA TYR A 319 -5.05 0.32 5.32
C TYR A 319 -4.02 0.89 6.30
N LYS A 320 -3.83 2.22 6.29
CA LYS A 320 -2.95 2.97 7.23
C LYS A 320 -3.47 4.39 7.44
N GLY A 321 -3.04 5.05 8.52
CA GLY A 321 -3.38 6.44 8.80
C GLY A 321 -2.21 7.41 8.57
N TRP A 322 -0.96 6.92 8.55
CA TRP A 322 0.22 7.76 8.30
C TRP A 322 1.26 7.08 7.40
N PRO A 323 1.82 7.74 6.36
CA PRO A 323 1.20 8.93 5.74
C PRO A 323 -0.24 8.67 5.32
N PRO A 324 -1.13 9.71 5.32
CA PRO A 324 -2.55 9.52 5.04
C PRO A 324 -2.81 8.97 3.64
N THR A 325 -3.85 8.16 3.49
CA THR A 325 -4.31 7.59 2.23
C THR A 325 -5.78 7.18 2.32
N ASP A 326 -6.48 7.14 1.19
CA ASP A 326 -7.82 6.60 1.02
C ASP A 326 -7.83 5.13 0.55
N ASP A 327 -6.65 4.51 0.41
CA ASP A 327 -6.48 3.17 -0.16
C ASP A 327 -7.03 2.09 0.79
N MET A 328 -8.05 1.38 0.31
CA MET A 328 -8.72 0.30 1.01
C MET A 328 -8.14 -1.10 0.73
N ARG A 329 -7.16 -1.21 -0.18
CA ARG A 329 -6.58 -2.52 -0.55
C ARG A 329 -5.84 -3.12 0.63
N GLY A 330 -6.23 -4.34 1.03
CA GLY A 330 -5.64 -5.01 2.19
C GLY A 330 -5.88 -4.28 3.52
N ALA A 331 -6.91 -3.43 3.60
CA ALA A 331 -7.28 -2.77 4.86
C ALA A 331 -7.78 -3.81 5.87
N PRO A 332 -7.37 -3.70 7.15
CA PRO A 332 -7.73 -4.66 8.21
C PRO A 332 -9.24 -4.86 8.36
N ILE A 333 -10.00 -3.80 8.14
CA ILE A 333 -11.46 -3.81 8.30
C ILE A 333 -12.15 -4.88 7.46
N HIS A 334 -11.63 -5.20 6.26
CA HIS A 334 -12.25 -6.19 5.38
C HIS A 334 -12.38 -7.58 6.02
N VAL A 335 -11.38 -8.00 6.79
CA VAL A 335 -11.40 -9.31 7.47
C VAL A 335 -12.07 -9.25 8.84
N MET A 336 -12.20 -8.06 9.44
CA MET A 336 -12.88 -7.84 10.72
C MET A 336 -14.41 -7.81 10.57
N LEU A 337 -14.93 -7.22 9.48
CA LEU A 337 -16.37 -7.03 9.26
C LEU A 337 -17.20 -8.32 9.36
N PRO A 338 -16.80 -9.48 8.81
CA PRO A 338 -17.54 -10.73 8.97
C PRO A 338 -17.70 -11.13 10.44
N ILE A 339 -16.68 -10.94 11.28
CA ILE A 339 -16.70 -11.26 12.71
C ILE A 339 -17.66 -10.31 13.44
N PHE A 340 -17.61 -9.02 13.15
CA PHE A 340 -18.48 -8.02 13.75
C PHE A 340 -19.95 -8.24 13.41
N ARG A 341 -20.25 -8.59 12.14
CA ARG A 341 -21.60 -8.93 11.68
C ARG A 341 -22.12 -10.21 12.32
N ALA A 342 -21.28 -11.25 12.42
CA ALA A 342 -21.64 -12.51 13.08
C ALA A 342 -21.92 -12.33 14.57
N ALA A 343 -21.32 -11.30 15.19
CA ALA A 343 -21.59 -10.91 16.59
C ALA A 343 -22.82 -10.02 16.76
N GLY A 344 -23.52 -9.64 15.67
CA GLY A 344 -24.71 -8.79 15.70
C GLY A 344 -24.45 -7.33 16.08
N LEU A 345 -23.25 -6.79 15.79
CA LEU A 345 -22.88 -5.42 16.15
C LEU A 345 -23.56 -4.38 15.25
N ASP A 346 -24.02 -3.27 15.82
CA ASP A 346 -24.41 -2.03 15.10
C ASP A 346 -23.14 -1.25 14.75
N LEU A 347 -22.77 -1.22 13.45
CA LEU A 347 -21.51 -0.66 13.00
C LEU A 347 -21.65 0.79 12.54
N ARG A 348 -20.85 1.67 13.13
CA ARG A 348 -20.62 3.04 12.68
C ARG A 348 -19.20 3.21 12.20
N GLY A 349 -18.97 4.04 11.19
CA GLY A 349 -17.65 4.23 10.61
C GLY A 349 -17.31 5.68 10.32
N HIS A 350 -16.06 6.04 10.58
CA HIS A 350 -15.46 7.31 10.20
C HIS A 350 -14.06 7.11 9.65
N ASP A 351 -13.75 7.84 8.58
CA ASP A 351 -12.39 8.03 8.06
C ASP A 351 -12.26 9.45 7.52
N TYR A 352 -11.06 10.02 7.58
CA TYR A 352 -10.81 11.37 7.08
C TYR A 352 -10.68 11.44 5.56
N LEU A 353 -10.34 10.34 4.89
CA LEU A 353 -10.06 10.30 3.46
C LEU A 353 -10.95 9.30 2.70
N VAL A 354 -11.30 8.18 3.31
CA VAL A 354 -12.21 7.21 2.69
C VAL A 354 -13.62 7.80 2.64
N ALA A 355 -14.18 7.83 1.43
CA ALA A 355 -15.50 8.43 1.20
C ALA A 355 -16.61 7.71 2.01
N PRO A 356 -17.61 8.45 2.55
CA PRO A 356 -18.72 7.87 3.31
C PRO A 356 -19.49 6.78 2.57
N ASP A 357 -19.60 6.88 1.24
CA ASP A 357 -20.29 5.88 0.43
C ASP A 357 -19.56 4.53 0.39
N VAL A 358 -18.23 4.52 0.49
CA VAL A 358 -17.43 3.29 0.62
C VAL A 358 -17.75 2.61 1.95
N ILE A 359 -17.77 3.37 3.06
CA ILE A 359 -18.13 2.87 4.39
C ILE A 359 -19.56 2.29 4.39
N ARG A 360 -20.51 3.01 3.77
CA ARG A 360 -21.90 2.55 3.63
C ARG A 360 -22.00 1.28 2.80
N GLY A 361 -21.28 1.21 1.68
CA GLY A 361 -21.23 0.03 0.82
C GLY A 361 -20.67 -1.22 1.53
N LEU A 362 -19.84 -1.01 2.55
CA LEU A 362 -19.30 -2.05 3.43
C LEU A 362 -20.23 -2.35 4.63
N GLY A 363 -21.46 -1.80 4.67
CA GLY A 363 -22.50 -2.16 5.65
C GLY A 363 -22.34 -1.50 7.02
N ALA A 364 -21.63 -0.38 7.13
CA ALA A 364 -21.59 0.44 8.33
C ALA A 364 -22.25 1.80 8.07
N THR A 365 -22.77 2.44 9.13
CA THR A 365 -23.34 3.79 9.05
C THR A 365 -22.20 4.81 9.10
N PRO A 366 -21.95 5.60 8.03
CA PRO A 366 -20.96 6.65 8.06
C PRO A 366 -21.39 7.78 9.00
N VAL A 367 -20.48 8.27 9.81
CA VAL A 367 -20.70 9.34 10.81
C VAL A 367 -19.50 10.29 10.84
N SER A 368 -19.62 11.47 11.50
CA SER A 368 -18.47 12.31 11.77
C SER A 368 -17.55 11.69 12.84
N ALA A 369 -16.30 12.18 12.93
CA ALA A 369 -15.34 11.71 13.95
C ALA A 369 -15.88 11.89 15.37
N GLU A 370 -16.63 12.96 15.61
CA GLU A 370 -17.26 13.27 16.89
C GLU A 370 -18.49 12.40 17.15
N ALA A 371 -19.40 12.30 16.17
CA ALA A 371 -20.65 11.54 16.31
C ALA A 371 -20.43 10.02 16.41
N ALA A 372 -19.26 9.53 16.04
CA ALA A 372 -18.90 8.12 16.19
C ALA A 372 -18.97 7.65 17.67
N TRP A 373 -18.70 8.56 18.62
CA TRP A 373 -18.68 8.26 20.04
C TRP A 373 -20.06 8.27 20.71
N ASP A 374 -21.06 8.92 20.06
CA ASP A 374 -22.38 9.12 20.66
C ASP A 374 -23.11 7.80 20.94
N GLY A 375 -23.24 7.47 22.22
CA GLY A 375 -23.87 6.21 22.66
C GLY A 375 -23.14 4.96 22.15
N ALA A 376 -21.85 5.04 21.84
CA ALA A 376 -21.06 3.87 21.49
C ALA A 376 -20.81 2.98 22.72
N ASP A 377 -20.96 1.66 22.57
CA ASP A 377 -20.58 0.66 23.57
C ASP A 377 -19.10 0.32 23.44
N ALA A 378 -18.56 0.44 22.21
CA ALA A 378 -17.14 0.31 21.96
C ALA A 378 -16.68 1.24 20.84
N VAL A 379 -15.44 1.69 20.93
CA VAL A 379 -14.73 2.43 19.87
C VAL A 379 -13.46 1.66 19.53
N LEU A 380 -13.25 1.41 18.22
CA LEU A 380 -12.06 0.77 17.68
C LEU A 380 -11.31 1.79 16.82
N VAL A 381 -10.08 2.11 17.17
CA VAL A 381 -9.16 2.91 16.35
C VAL A 381 -8.27 1.96 15.54
N ILE A 382 -8.55 1.82 14.23
CA ILE A 382 -7.80 0.93 13.34
C ILE A 382 -6.54 1.61 12.80
N THR A 383 -6.61 2.91 12.47
CA THR A 383 -5.49 3.62 11.85
C THR A 383 -4.91 4.70 12.74
N ASN A 384 -3.63 4.98 12.56
CA ASN A 384 -2.90 6.04 13.28
C ASN A 384 -3.00 7.40 12.60
N HIS A 385 -4.18 7.77 12.05
CA HIS A 385 -4.36 9.09 11.43
C HIS A 385 -4.21 10.18 12.49
N PRO A 386 -3.36 11.23 12.26
CA PRO A 386 -3.01 12.21 13.29
C PRO A 386 -4.19 12.98 13.86
N GLU A 387 -5.24 13.19 13.06
CA GLU A 387 -6.43 13.94 13.49
C GLU A 387 -7.21 13.24 14.62
N TYR A 388 -7.15 11.90 14.73
CA TYR A 388 -7.79 11.21 15.85
C TYR A 388 -7.16 11.56 17.19
N ALA A 389 -5.85 11.79 17.25
CA ALA A 389 -5.17 12.20 18.47
C ALA A 389 -5.51 13.65 18.92
N LYS A 390 -6.12 14.45 18.03
CA LYS A 390 -6.51 15.84 18.31
C LYS A 390 -7.94 15.97 18.82
N LEU A 391 -8.71 14.88 18.84
CA LEU A 391 -10.09 14.90 19.37
C LEU A 391 -10.08 15.26 20.85
N ASP A 392 -11.10 16.03 21.29
CA ASP A 392 -11.36 16.27 22.70
C ASP A 392 -11.81 14.96 23.37
N LEU A 393 -10.84 14.12 23.71
CA LEU A 393 -11.10 12.77 24.21
C LEU A 393 -12.00 12.75 25.45
N PRO A 394 -11.83 13.62 26.48
CA PRO A 394 -12.75 13.66 27.62
C PRO A 394 -14.21 13.89 27.21
N ALA A 395 -14.47 14.84 26.30
CA ALA A 395 -15.81 15.09 25.80
C ALA A 395 -16.38 13.90 25.01
N ARG A 396 -15.53 13.21 24.23
CA ARG A 396 -15.93 12.00 23.46
C ARG A 396 -16.24 10.84 24.39
N LEU A 397 -15.43 10.60 25.39
CA LEU A 397 -15.67 9.53 26.37
C LEU A 397 -16.95 9.76 27.17
N ALA A 398 -17.31 11.01 27.45
CA ALA A 398 -18.51 11.36 28.25
C ALA A 398 -19.83 10.93 27.59
N VAL A 399 -19.89 10.87 26.27
CA VAL A 399 -21.12 10.54 25.50
C VAL A 399 -21.26 9.05 25.15
N MET A 400 -20.27 8.22 25.50
CA MET A 400 -20.35 6.78 25.34
C MET A 400 -21.32 6.15 26.37
N HIS A 401 -21.91 5.01 26.04
CA HIS A 401 -22.61 4.17 27.01
C HIS A 401 -21.68 3.68 28.15
N ARG A 402 -22.26 3.17 29.23
CA ARG A 402 -21.49 2.53 30.29
C ARG A 402 -22.11 1.15 30.60
N PRO A 403 -21.27 0.11 30.78
CA PRO A 403 -19.81 0.09 30.62
C PRO A 403 -19.39 0.17 29.14
N ALA A 404 -18.20 0.73 28.86
CA ALA A 404 -17.70 0.95 27.50
C ALA A 404 -16.26 0.47 27.32
N VAL A 405 -15.90 0.22 26.05
CA VAL A 405 -14.55 -0.23 25.62
C VAL A 405 -13.96 0.76 24.61
N LEU A 406 -12.71 1.15 24.83
CA LEU A 406 -11.88 1.85 23.84
C LEU A 406 -10.72 0.92 23.45
N PHE A 407 -10.76 0.41 22.22
CA PHE A 407 -9.66 -0.37 21.66
C PHE A 407 -8.85 0.52 20.71
N ASP A 408 -7.67 0.94 21.17
CA ASP A 408 -6.76 1.77 20.41
C ASP A 408 -5.59 0.92 19.89
N SER A 409 -5.67 0.49 18.62
CA SER A 409 -4.67 -0.41 18.02
C SER A 409 -3.27 0.20 17.97
N TRP A 410 -3.16 1.52 17.95
CA TRP A 410 -1.89 2.24 17.81
C TRP A 410 -1.46 2.96 19.09
N ARG A 411 -2.32 3.00 20.10
CA ARG A 411 -2.13 3.71 21.38
C ARG A 411 -1.75 5.17 21.15
N ILE A 412 -2.58 5.86 20.37
CA ILE A 412 -2.45 7.29 20.05
C ILE A 412 -3.32 8.19 20.94
N LEU A 413 -4.27 7.60 21.70
CA LEU A 413 -5.17 8.30 22.59
C LEU A 413 -4.71 8.19 24.05
N ASP A 414 -5.14 9.16 24.88
CA ASP A 414 -4.80 9.19 26.32
C ASP A 414 -5.51 8.08 27.09
N GLU A 415 -4.75 7.05 27.45
CA GLU A 415 -5.22 5.91 28.25
C GLU A 415 -5.69 6.34 29.64
N ASP A 416 -4.99 7.28 30.30
CA ASP A 416 -5.35 7.72 31.64
C ASP A 416 -6.67 8.48 31.61
N ALA A 417 -6.95 9.26 30.56
CA ALA A 417 -8.25 9.90 30.37
C ALA A 417 -9.37 8.85 30.22
N ALA A 418 -9.14 7.78 29.43
CA ALA A 418 -10.11 6.70 29.27
C ALA A 418 -10.39 5.98 30.63
N ARG A 419 -9.35 5.65 31.38
CA ARG A 419 -9.45 5.01 32.68
C ARG A 419 -10.18 5.90 33.70
N ARG A 420 -9.86 7.20 33.78
CA ARG A 420 -10.57 8.16 34.64
C ARG A 420 -12.05 8.29 34.31
N ALA A 421 -12.41 8.15 33.04
CA ALA A 421 -13.79 8.16 32.59
C ALA A 421 -14.53 6.83 32.78
N GLY A 422 -13.89 5.81 33.36
CA GLY A 422 -14.48 4.48 33.56
C GLY A 422 -14.68 3.69 32.27
N VAL A 423 -13.88 3.98 31.23
CA VAL A 423 -13.86 3.25 29.95
C VAL A 423 -12.69 2.26 29.97
N ARG A 424 -12.96 1.01 29.62
CA ARG A 424 -11.93 -0.01 29.53
C ARG A 424 -11.05 0.29 28.31
N TYR A 425 -9.78 0.57 28.55
CA TYR A 425 -8.79 0.81 27.48
C TYR A 425 -8.06 -0.50 27.15
N ALA A 426 -7.90 -0.78 25.86
CA ALA A 426 -7.18 -1.93 25.34
C ALA A 426 -6.47 -1.57 24.02
N GLY A 427 -5.51 -2.41 23.60
CA GLY A 427 -4.77 -2.29 22.36
C GLY A 427 -4.21 -3.63 21.90
N ILE A 428 -3.41 -3.63 20.84
CA ILE A 428 -2.75 -4.86 20.35
C ILE A 428 -1.79 -5.37 21.43
N GLY A 429 -2.05 -6.57 21.95
CA GLY A 429 -1.25 -7.18 23.00
C GLY A 429 -1.37 -6.50 24.37
N TYR A 430 -2.44 -5.72 24.62
CA TYR A 430 -2.58 -4.93 25.83
C TYR A 430 -4.05 -4.76 26.28
N GLY A 431 -4.35 -4.86 27.60
CA GLY A 431 -5.66 -4.57 28.22
C GLY A 431 -6.58 -5.78 28.42
#